data_a12ca45bd8e48cd81e70f0177b3d212c
#
_entry.id   a12ca45bd8e48cd81e70f0177b3d212c
#
_cell.length_a   1.000
_cell.length_b   1.000
_cell.length_c   1.000
_cell.angle_alpha   90.00
_cell.angle_beta   90.00
_cell.angle_gamma   90.00
#
_symmetry.space_group_name_H-M   'P 1'
#
loop_
_entity.id
_entity.type
_entity.pdbx_description
1 polymer ?
#
loop_
_entity_poly.entity_id
_entity_poly.type
_entity_poly.pdbx_seq_one_letter_code
_entity_poly.pdbx_strand_id
1 'polypeptide(L)'
;MARRSSQRRVSPEPPEEPRMVSTRGGRPKDEVRREAALAATRELLIAKGYDEVTLSEVARVAGVSRPFVYDNWGTKFALVEDAIFTTDDPRPLIDDDKPFAESLTDLLTAMVAIQSDPAYLAGLPGLSADLYNRPDLVELIESKYIAPIRAAYVRLIDRGKAEGVVRPDVDGSALLDTVRGAVMLHTLINPSLDGAALIEHLRSIILHGVANVATQRSPRKRSPRR
;
A
#
# COMPACT_ATOMS: atom_id res chain seq x y z
N MET A 1 -79.99 -0.11 48.83
CA MET A 1 -78.60 0.50 48.94
C MET A 1 -77.86 0.13 47.71
N ALA A 2 -77.75 1.03 46.75
CA ALA A 2 -77.03 0.81 45.47
C ALA A 2 -75.68 1.56 45.49
N ARG A 3 -74.53 0.84 45.35
CA ARG A 3 -73.19 1.42 45.19
C ARG A 3 -72.99 1.71 43.75
N ARG A 4 -72.84 2.96 43.39
CA ARG A 4 -72.39 3.45 42.11
C ARG A 4 -70.90 3.29 41.97
N SER A 5 -70.39 2.45 41.07
CA SER A 5 -69.02 2.33 40.66
C SER A 5 -68.70 3.44 39.67
N SER A 6 -67.76 4.32 40.07
CA SER A 6 -67.21 5.37 39.19
C SER A 6 -66.16 4.76 38.27
N GLN A 7 -66.44 4.63 36.98
CA GLN A 7 -65.46 4.27 35.97
C GLN A 7 -64.67 5.52 35.56
N ARG A 8 -63.39 5.54 35.89
CA ARG A 8 -62.36 6.53 35.44
C ARG A 8 -62.06 6.23 33.97
N ARG A 9 -62.39 7.15 33.08
CA ARG A 9 -61.96 7.09 31.70
C ARG A 9 -60.45 7.40 31.66
N VAL A 10 -59.64 6.43 31.17
CA VAL A 10 -58.25 6.63 30.82
C VAL A 10 -58.23 7.13 29.39
N SER A 11 -57.75 8.32 29.17
CA SER A 11 -57.47 8.86 27.82
C SER A 11 -56.29 8.14 27.23
N PRO A 12 -56.30 7.78 25.92
CA PRO A 12 -55.14 7.18 25.27
C PRO A 12 -54.01 8.24 25.11
N GLU A 13 -52.82 7.85 25.53
CA GLU A 13 -51.59 8.59 25.27
C GLU A 13 -51.31 8.69 23.76
N PRO A 14 -50.85 9.85 23.24
CA PRO A 14 -50.51 9.97 21.83
C PRO A 14 -49.30 9.07 21.49
N PRO A 15 -49.23 8.52 20.24
CA PRO A 15 -48.14 7.65 19.83
C PRO A 15 -46.83 8.41 19.88
N GLU A 16 -45.82 7.82 20.54
CA GLU A 16 -44.43 8.31 20.49
C GLU A 16 -43.93 8.34 19.05
N GLU A 17 -43.60 9.52 18.56
CA GLU A 17 -42.92 9.69 17.28
C GLU A 17 -41.55 9.00 17.36
N PRO A 18 -41.13 8.22 16.34
CA PRO A 18 -39.86 7.58 16.32
C PRO A 18 -38.77 8.66 16.30
N ARG A 19 -37.98 8.71 17.36
CA ARG A 19 -36.76 9.54 17.42
C ARG A 19 -35.87 9.17 16.24
N MET A 20 -35.80 10.04 15.25
CA MET A 20 -34.85 9.95 14.16
C MET A 20 -33.43 10.00 14.73
N VAL A 21 -32.79 8.86 14.80
CA VAL A 21 -31.34 8.76 15.08
C VAL A 21 -30.63 9.40 13.89
N SER A 22 -30.10 10.60 14.10
CA SER A 22 -29.31 11.34 13.11
C SER A 22 -27.97 10.63 12.90
N THR A 23 -27.89 9.74 11.91
CA THR A 23 -26.64 9.06 11.49
C THR A 23 -25.88 9.81 10.40
N ARG A 24 -26.06 11.13 10.27
CA ARG A 24 -25.51 11.93 9.13
C ARG A 24 -24.46 12.97 9.51
N GLY A 25 -23.55 12.72 10.42
CA GLY A 25 -22.56 13.75 10.79
C GLY A 25 -21.12 13.32 11.01
N GLY A 26 -20.83 12.04 11.17
CA GLY A 26 -19.51 11.58 11.62
C GLY A 26 -18.52 11.28 10.49
N ARG A 27 -18.95 10.51 9.48
CA ARG A 27 -18.04 9.91 8.49
C ARG A 27 -17.20 10.89 7.65
N PRO A 28 -17.74 11.98 7.04
CA PRO A 28 -16.92 12.90 6.27
C PRO A 28 -15.94 13.72 7.12
N LYS A 29 -16.31 14.05 8.37
CA LYS A 29 -15.42 14.82 9.26
C LYS A 29 -14.28 13.98 9.82
N ASP A 30 -14.51 12.70 10.08
CA ASP A 30 -13.50 11.81 10.60
C ASP A 30 -12.49 11.44 9.51
N GLU A 31 -12.90 11.32 8.26
CA GLU A 31 -12.00 11.12 7.12
C GLU A 31 -11.06 12.32 6.94
N VAL A 32 -11.58 13.54 6.92
CA VAL A 32 -10.76 14.77 6.84
C VAL A 32 -9.74 14.88 7.98
N ARG A 33 -10.15 14.48 9.21
CA ARG A 33 -9.22 14.45 10.35
C ARG A 33 -8.15 13.37 10.20
N ARG A 34 -8.54 12.21 9.67
CA ARG A 34 -7.63 11.09 9.39
C ARG A 34 -6.59 11.50 8.36
N GLU A 35 -7.00 12.07 7.24
CA GLU A 35 -6.11 12.59 6.21
C GLU A 35 -5.16 13.67 6.78
N ALA A 36 -5.66 14.60 7.58
CA ALA A 36 -4.83 15.62 8.22
C ALA A 36 -3.78 15.00 9.18
N ALA A 37 -4.14 13.95 9.93
CA ALA A 37 -3.21 13.26 10.80
C ALA A 37 -2.13 12.50 10.01
N LEU A 38 -2.51 11.83 8.92
CA LEU A 38 -1.55 11.14 8.05
C LEU A 38 -0.60 12.12 7.35
N ALA A 39 -1.12 13.26 6.85
CA ALA A 39 -0.30 14.30 6.25
C ALA A 39 0.71 14.89 7.26
N ALA A 40 0.26 15.23 8.47
CA ALA A 40 1.13 15.70 9.53
C ALA A 40 2.19 14.66 9.95
N THR A 41 1.83 13.37 9.94
CA THR A 41 2.78 12.28 10.21
C THR A 41 3.88 12.26 9.15
N ARG A 42 3.52 12.37 7.86
CA ARG A 42 4.47 12.42 6.75
C ARG A 42 5.41 13.62 6.85
N GLU A 43 4.88 14.80 7.15
CA GLU A 43 5.69 16.00 7.36
C GLU A 43 6.70 15.84 8.52
N LEU A 44 6.24 15.29 9.65
CA LEU A 44 7.10 15.06 10.81
C LEU A 44 8.17 14.00 10.55
N LEU A 45 7.84 12.93 9.81
CA LEU A 45 8.82 11.92 9.38
C LEU A 45 9.92 12.55 8.55
N ILE A 46 9.58 13.35 7.54
CA ILE A 46 10.55 14.01 6.68
C ILE A 46 11.43 14.99 7.47
N ALA A 47 10.82 15.72 8.41
CA ALA A 47 11.52 16.75 9.18
C ALA A 47 12.45 16.20 10.28
N LYS A 48 12.07 15.09 10.93
CA LYS A 48 12.69 14.62 12.18
C LYS A 48 13.08 13.15 12.18
N GLY A 49 12.59 12.35 11.25
CA GLY A 49 12.74 10.90 11.24
C GLY A 49 11.77 10.18 12.19
N TYR A 50 11.78 8.84 12.11
CA TYR A 50 10.84 7.98 12.83
C TYR A 50 10.88 8.15 14.35
N ASP A 51 12.08 8.23 14.95
CA ASP A 51 12.24 8.16 16.41
C ASP A 51 11.57 9.32 17.12
N GLU A 52 11.61 10.51 16.52
CA GLU A 52 11.07 11.74 17.12
C GLU A 52 9.56 11.94 16.88
N VAL A 53 8.94 11.13 16.00
CA VAL A 53 7.48 11.20 15.78
C VAL A 53 6.73 10.63 16.97
N THR A 54 5.75 11.39 17.50
CA THR A 54 4.83 10.94 18.54
C THR A 54 3.37 11.22 18.17
N LEU A 55 2.45 10.34 18.64
CA LEU A 55 1.01 10.52 18.42
C LEU A 55 0.51 11.89 18.92
N SER A 56 1.04 12.35 20.04
CA SER A 56 0.67 13.65 20.63
C SER A 56 1.11 14.83 19.78
N GLU A 57 2.29 14.76 19.18
CA GLU A 57 2.79 15.81 18.28
C GLU A 57 2.03 15.83 16.97
N VAL A 58 1.74 14.64 16.40
CA VAL A 58 0.89 14.53 15.22
C VAL A 58 -0.48 15.16 15.46
N ALA A 59 -1.13 14.85 16.59
CA ALA A 59 -2.42 15.47 16.94
C ALA A 59 -2.34 17.01 16.96
N ARG A 60 -1.27 17.56 17.54
CA ARG A 60 -1.03 19.00 17.60
C ARG A 60 -0.82 19.63 16.21
N VAL A 61 0.01 19.02 15.38
CA VAL A 61 0.33 19.53 14.02
C VAL A 61 -0.87 19.42 13.11
N ALA A 62 -1.60 18.30 13.16
CA ALA A 62 -2.80 18.07 12.38
C ALA A 62 -4.02 18.88 12.82
N GLY A 63 -3.96 19.55 14.00
CA GLY A 63 -5.11 20.27 14.55
C GLY A 63 -6.27 19.36 14.98
N VAL A 64 -5.98 18.11 15.32
CA VAL A 64 -6.97 17.14 15.79
C VAL A 64 -6.79 16.83 17.28
N SER A 65 -7.80 16.24 17.91
CA SER A 65 -7.69 15.88 19.33
C SER A 65 -6.77 14.68 19.54
N ARG A 66 -6.03 14.67 20.68
CA ARG A 66 -5.21 13.50 21.04
C ARG A 66 -6.02 12.21 21.12
N PRO A 67 -7.19 12.16 21.79
CA PRO A 67 -8.01 10.95 21.78
C PRO A 67 -8.31 10.45 20.37
N PHE A 68 -8.62 11.32 19.42
CA PHE A 68 -8.86 10.91 18.04
C PHE A 68 -7.68 10.13 17.44
N VAL A 69 -6.44 10.61 17.62
CA VAL A 69 -5.26 9.92 17.08
C VAL A 69 -5.01 8.60 17.81
N TYR A 70 -5.15 8.58 19.16
CA TYR A 70 -4.96 7.36 19.93
C TYR A 70 -6.04 6.30 19.65
N ASP A 71 -7.30 6.70 19.46
CA ASP A 71 -8.40 5.79 19.16
C ASP A 71 -8.28 5.17 17.75
N ASN A 72 -7.71 5.92 16.79
CA ASN A 72 -7.56 5.42 15.41
C ASN A 72 -6.32 4.54 15.20
N TRP A 73 -5.20 4.84 15.85
CA TRP A 73 -3.94 4.12 15.60
C TRP A 73 -3.34 3.44 16.84
N GLY A 74 -3.50 4.01 18.02
CA GLY A 74 -3.03 3.44 19.28
C GLY A 74 -1.52 3.42 19.45
N THR A 75 -0.75 3.16 18.41
CA THR A 75 0.72 3.06 18.43
C THR A 75 1.37 3.91 17.35
N LYS A 76 2.65 4.30 17.58
CA LYS A 76 3.46 5.00 16.59
C LYS A 76 3.63 4.15 15.33
N PHE A 77 3.87 2.84 15.49
CA PHE A 77 4.00 1.93 14.36
C PHE A 77 2.78 1.98 13.46
N ALA A 78 1.57 1.79 14.00
CA ALA A 78 0.33 1.79 13.23
C ALA A 78 0.06 3.12 12.52
N LEU A 79 0.38 4.25 13.18
CA LEU A 79 0.23 5.58 12.59
C LEU A 79 1.22 5.81 11.43
N VAL A 80 2.49 5.45 11.62
CA VAL A 80 3.51 5.62 10.58
C VAL A 80 3.29 4.63 9.44
N GLU A 81 2.96 3.38 9.74
CA GLU A 81 2.61 2.36 8.74
C GLU A 81 1.50 2.87 7.83
N ASP A 82 0.41 3.37 8.41
CA ASP A 82 -0.71 3.91 7.67
C ASP A 82 -0.34 5.17 6.85
N ALA A 83 0.56 6.01 7.37
CA ALA A 83 1.00 7.22 6.68
C ALA A 83 1.93 6.97 5.49
N ILE A 84 2.75 5.92 5.50
CA ILE A 84 3.74 5.67 4.44
C ILE A 84 3.32 4.59 3.46
N PHE A 85 2.44 3.66 3.86
CA PHE A 85 1.86 2.66 2.98
C PHE A 85 0.44 3.06 2.50
N THR A 86 0.14 4.36 2.49
CA THR A 86 -1.13 4.86 1.94
C THR A 86 -1.27 4.41 0.50
N THR A 87 -2.13 3.46 0.31
CA THR A 87 -2.56 3.03 -1.01
C THR A 87 -4.06 3.19 -1.05
N ASP A 88 -4.51 4.21 -1.75
CA ASP A 88 -5.93 4.31 -2.11
C ASP A 88 -6.37 3.11 -2.94
N ASP A 89 -5.43 2.43 -3.57
CA ASP A 89 -5.59 1.12 -4.20
C ASP A 89 -4.24 0.40 -4.33
N PRO A 90 -3.98 -0.63 -3.50
CA PRO A 90 -2.74 -1.41 -3.56
C PRO A 90 -2.65 -2.32 -4.80
N ARG A 91 -3.65 -2.31 -5.66
CA ARG A 91 -3.58 -3.10 -6.89
C ARG A 91 -2.58 -2.44 -7.82
N PRO A 92 -1.39 -3.03 -8.02
CA PRO A 92 -0.53 -2.58 -9.09
C PRO A 92 -1.37 -2.67 -10.35
N LEU A 93 -1.38 -1.59 -11.07
CA LEU A 93 -2.10 -1.44 -12.32
C LEU A 93 -1.43 -2.36 -13.37
N ILE A 94 -1.64 -3.66 -13.25
CA ILE A 94 -1.34 -4.58 -14.33
C ILE A 94 -2.53 -4.52 -15.27
N ASP A 95 -2.31 -3.87 -16.37
CA ASP A 95 -3.19 -3.92 -17.50
C ASP A 95 -2.88 -5.21 -18.26
N ASP A 96 -3.80 -6.16 -18.23
CA ASP A 96 -3.63 -7.45 -18.85
C ASP A 96 -3.64 -7.36 -20.40
N ASP A 97 -4.10 -6.25 -20.96
CA ASP A 97 -4.11 -5.99 -22.40
C ASP A 97 -2.77 -5.40 -22.91
N LYS A 98 -1.88 -4.94 -22.01
CA LYS A 98 -0.57 -4.43 -22.38
C LYS A 98 0.44 -5.55 -22.63
N PRO A 99 1.40 -5.34 -23.55
CA PRO A 99 2.55 -6.22 -23.72
C PRO A 99 3.32 -6.42 -22.39
N PHE A 100 3.86 -7.62 -22.17
CA PHE A 100 4.61 -7.97 -20.97
C PHE A 100 5.65 -6.91 -20.58
N ALA A 101 6.45 -6.44 -21.56
CA ALA A 101 7.52 -5.46 -21.29
C ALA A 101 7.01 -4.10 -20.81
N GLU A 102 5.82 -3.67 -21.26
CA GLU A 102 5.19 -2.42 -20.83
C GLU A 102 4.62 -2.58 -19.44
N SER A 103 3.87 -3.66 -19.16
CA SER A 103 3.36 -3.96 -17.81
C SER A 103 4.49 -4.11 -16.78
N LEU A 104 5.62 -4.70 -17.17
CA LEU A 104 6.81 -4.77 -16.32
C LEU A 104 7.35 -3.37 -16.02
N THR A 105 7.41 -2.48 -17.01
CA THR A 105 7.88 -1.11 -16.83
C THR A 105 6.97 -0.32 -15.90
N ASP A 106 5.65 -0.44 -16.07
CA ASP A 106 4.67 0.21 -15.20
C ASP A 106 4.82 -0.26 -13.73
N LEU A 107 5.03 -1.55 -13.53
CA LEU A 107 5.22 -2.14 -12.21
C LEU A 107 6.52 -1.68 -11.53
N LEU A 108 7.62 -1.63 -12.28
CA LEU A 108 8.90 -1.11 -11.78
C LEU A 108 8.79 0.39 -11.45
N THR A 109 8.09 1.15 -12.29
CA THR A 109 7.87 2.58 -12.07
C THR A 109 7.09 2.84 -10.79
N ALA A 110 5.99 2.12 -10.58
CA ALA A 110 5.21 2.23 -9.35
C ALA A 110 6.03 1.85 -8.11
N MET A 111 6.82 0.77 -8.19
CA MET A 111 7.67 0.32 -7.09
C MET A 111 8.74 1.36 -6.74
N VAL A 112 9.42 1.92 -7.73
CA VAL A 112 10.44 2.96 -7.51
C VAL A 112 9.79 4.21 -6.94
N ALA A 113 8.63 4.64 -7.45
CA ALA A 113 7.92 5.82 -6.96
C ALA A 113 7.55 5.69 -5.47
N ILE A 114 7.01 4.53 -5.05
CA ILE A 114 6.66 4.27 -3.64
C ILE A 114 7.92 4.30 -2.77
N GLN A 115 8.97 3.58 -3.17
CA GLN A 115 10.18 3.44 -2.36
C GLN A 115 11.07 4.69 -2.38
N SER A 116 10.86 5.62 -3.32
CA SER A 116 11.55 6.92 -3.37
C SER A 116 10.77 8.04 -2.67
N ASP A 117 9.60 7.75 -2.12
CA ASP A 117 8.82 8.73 -1.37
C ASP A 117 9.58 9.20 -0.13
N PRO A 118 9.75 10.52 0.10
CA PRO A 118 10.54 11.04 1.21
C PRO A 118 10.06 10.60 2.60
N ALA A 119 8.74 10.48 2.82
CA ALA A 119 8.21 10.03 4.09
C ALA A 119 8.43 8.52 4.29
N TYR A 120 8.32 7.73 3.20
CA TYR A 120 8.66 6.31 3.21
C TYR A 120 10.12 6.10 3.60
N LEU A 121 11.05 6.81 2.95
CA LEU A 121 12.49 6.73 3.24
C LEU A 121 12.83 7.14 4.68
N ALA A 122 12.20 8.19 5.18
CA ALA A 122 12.41 8.66 6.55
C ALA A 122 11.80 7.72 7.62
N GLY A 123 10.69 7.05 7.30
CA GLY A 123 10.01 6.12 8.21
C GLY A 123 10.58 4.70 8.20
N LEU A 124 11.10 4.25 7.07
CA LEU A 124 11.50 2.86 6.84
C LEU A 124 12.54 2.31 7.82
N PRO A 125 13.63 3.04 8.20
CA PRO A 125 14.60 2.50 9.14
C PRO A 125 14.00 2.14 10.51
N GLY A 126 13.19 3.03 11.07
CA GLY A 126 12.54 2.79 12.36
C GLY A 126 11.46 1.70 12.29
N LEU A 127 10.64 1.69 11.23
CA LEU A 127 9.71 0.60 11.00
C LEU A 127 10.43 -0.75 10.85
N SER A 128 11.54 -0.80 10.13
CA SER A 128 12.32 -2.03 9.96
C SER A 128 12.88 -2.52 11.29
N ALA A 129 13.29 -1.62 12.19
CA ALA A 129 13.74 -1.99 13.54
C ALA A 129 12.60 -2.58 14.37
N ASP A 130 11.39 -2.00 14.30
CA ASP A 130 10.20 -2.55 14.95
C ASP A 130 9.84 -3.93 14.40
N LEU A 131 9.84 -4.09 13.07
CA LEU A 131 9.57 -5.37 12.39
C LEU A 131 10.56 -6.46 12.78
N TYR A 132 11.86 -6.13 12.89
CA TYR A 132 12.89 -7.09 13.29
C TYR A 132 12.61 -7.71 14.67
N ASN A 133 12.03 -6.93 15.58
CA ASN A 133 11.74 -7.38 16.95
C ASN A 133 10.32 -7.92 17.14
N ARG A 134 9.43 -7.79 16.15
CA ARG A 134 7.99 -8.07 16.27
C ARG A 134 7.49 -8.88 15.06
N PRO A 135 7.54 -10.23 15.13
CA PRO A 135 7.04 -11.09 14.04
C PRO A 135 5.56 -10.87 13.70
N ASP A 136 4.73 -10.48 14.67
CA ASP A 136 3.32 -10.15 14.46
C ASP A 136 3.13 -8.96 13.51
N LEU A 137 4.03 -7.97 13.57
CA LEU A 137 4.01 -6.82 12.66
C LEU A 137 4.48 -7.20 11.25
N VAL A 138 5.41 -8.16 11.13
CA VAL A 138 5.83 -8.68 9.82
C VAL A 138 4.65 -9.32 9.10
N GLU A 139 3.87 -10.17 9.79
CA GLU A 139 2.68 -10.79 9.21
C GLU A 139 1.62 -9.75 8.79
N LEU A 140 1.44 -8.70 9.58
CA LEU A 140 0.55 -7.59 9.25
C LEU A 140 0.98 -6.89 7.95
N ILE A 141 2.26 -6.50 7.85
CA ILE A 141 2.78 -5.81 6.65
C ILE A 141 2.72 -6.74 5.43
N GLU A 142 3.13 -8.02 5.59
CA GLU A 142 3.08 -8.99 4.50
C GLU A 142 1.65 -9.15 3.98
N SER A 143 0.68 -9.41 4.85
CA SER A 143 -0.70 -9.66 4.44
C SER A 143 -1.39 -8.43 3.84
N LYS A 144 -1.17 -7.27 4.44
CA LYS A 144 -1.89 -6.03 4.06
C LYS A 144 -1.33 -5.38 2.80
N TYR A 145 0.00 -5.37 2.65
CA TYR A 145 0.65 -4.59 1.59
C TYR A 145 1.44 -5.45 0.59
N ILE A 146 2.19 -6.45 1.08
CA ILE A 146 3.13 -7.17 0.22
C ILE A 146 2.44 -8.24 -0.59
N ALA A 147 1.55 -9.03 0.03
CA ALA A 147 0.88 -10.14 -0.64
C ALA A 147 0.05 -9.71 -1.88
N PRO A 148 -0.69 -8.59 -1.89
CA PRO A 148 -1.37 -8.11 -3.09
C PRO A 148 -0.41 -7.76 -4.22
N ILE A 149 0.72 -7.09 -3.91
CA ILE A 149 1.76 -6.75 -4.88
C ILE A 149 2.43 -8.02 -5.42
N ARG A 150 2.76 -8.96 -4.54
CA ARG A 150 3.32 -10.25 -4.89
C ARG A 150 2.40 -11.03 -5.84
N ALA A 151 1.12 -11.09 -5.52
CA ALA A 151 0.13 -11.77 -6.36
C ALA A 151 0.05 -11.16 -7.78
N ALA A 152 0.08 -9.84 -7.88
CA ALA A 152 0.07 -9.14 -9.16
C ALA A 152 1.35 -9.41 -9.96
N TYR A 153 2.51 -9.36 -9.31
CA TYR A 153 3.79 -9.62 -9.96
C TYR A 153 3.90 -11.07 -10.45
N VAL A 154 3.46 -12.04 -9.63
CA VAL A 154 3.43 -13.46 -10.01
C VAL A 154 2.52 -13.67 -11.23
N ARG A 155 1.31 -13.07 -11.25
CA ARG A 155 0.43 -13.15 -12.42
C ARG A 155 1.09 -12.60 -13.70
N LEU A 156 1.80 -11.46 -13.60
CA LEU A 156 2.53 -10.91 -14.75
C LEU A 156 3.60 -11.87 -15.26
N ILE A 157 4.40 -12.46 -14.36
CA ILE A 157 5.44 -13.44 -14.73
C ILE A 157 4.83 -14.69 -15.35
N ASP A 158 3.73 -15.20 -14.81
CA ASP A 158 3.07 -16.40 -15.32
C ASP A 158 2.42 -16.13 -16.70
N ARG A 159 1.89 -14.93 -16.94
CA ARG A 159 1.48 -14.50 -18.28
C ARG A 159 2.65 -14.48 -19.23
N GLY A 160 3.78 -13.90 -18.86
CA GLY A 160 4.99 -13.89 -19.69
C GLY A 160 5.52 -15.29 -20.02
N LYS A 161 5.37 -16.26 -19.09
CA LYS A 161 5.68 -17.68 -19.36
C LYS A 161 4.72 -18.27 -20.40
N ALA A 162 3.42 -18.00 -20.25
CA ALA A 162 2.41 -18.49 -21.20
C ALA A 162 2.61 -17.91 -22.61
N GLU A 163 3.03 -16.65 -22.72
CA GLU A 163 3.39 -15.99 -23.97
C GLU A 163 4.76 -16.44 -24.52
N GLY A 164 5.54 -17.21 -23.76
CA GLY A 164 6.88 -17.68 -24.14
C GLY A 164 7.97 -16.60 -24.07
N VAL A 165 7.69 -15.42 -23.50
CA VAL A 165 8.66 -14.33 -23.32
C VAL A 165 9.48 -14.46 -22.06
N VAL A 166 8.98 -15.17 -21.04
CA VAL A 166 9.67 -15.49 -19.79
C VAL A 166 10.01 -16.98 -19.76
N ARG A 167 11.20 -17.33 -19.27
CA ARG A 167 11.60 -18.72 -19.08
C ARG A 167 10.66 -19.44 -18.08
N PRO A 168 10.34 -20.72 -18.30
CA PRO A 168 9.41 -21.46 -17.44
C PRO A 168 9.91 -21.66 -15.99
N ASP A 169 11.24 -21.66 -15.79
CA ASP A 169 11.91 -21.89 -14.52
C ASP A 169 12.01 -20.64 -13.63
N VAL A 170 11.55 -19.47 -14.09
CA VAL A 170 11.59 -18.22 -13.31
C VAL A 170 10.55 -18.28 -12.19
N ASP A 171 10.99 -18.14 -10.95
CA ASP A 171 10.12 -17.95 -9.80
C ASP A 171 9.75 -16.45 -9.68
N GLY A 172 8.48 -16.13 -9.93
CA GLY A 172 7.99 -14.74 -9.91
C GLY A 172 8.08 -14.11 -8.51
N SER A 173 7.91 -14.89 -7.45
CA SER A 173 8.00 -14.42 -6.07
C SER A 173 9.44 -14.06 -5.71
N ALA A 174 10.39 -14.95 -6.01
CA ALA A 174 11.81 -14.72 -5.77
C ALA A 174 12.35 -13.55 -6.60
N LEU A 175 11.87 -13.40 -7.85
CA LEU A 175 12.21 -12.26 -8.70
C LEU A 175 11.71 -10.95 -8.10
N LEU A 176 10.48 -10.91 -7.58
CA LEU A 176 9.94 -9.72 -6.89
C LEU A 176 10.82 -9.34 -5.69
N ASP A 177 11.19 -10.30 -4.85
CA ASP A 177 12.02 -10.02 -3.67
C ASP A 177 13.41 -9.50 -4.07
N THR A 178 13.98 -10.01 -5.16
CA THR A 178 15.24 -9.52 -5.72
C THR A 178 15.11 -8.07 -6.18
N VAL A 179 14.06 -7.75 -6.94
CA VAL A 179 13.82 -6.39 -7.44
C VAL A 179 13.55 -5.42 -6.29
N ARG A 180 12.70 -5.81 -5.33
CA ARG A 180 12.41 -4.98 -4.15
C ARG A 180 13.67 -4.68 -3.34
N GLY A 181 14.51 -5.68 -3.11
CA GLY A 181 15.78 -5.51 -2.43
C GLY A 181 16.71 -4.56 -3.17
N ALA A 182 16.80 -4.67 -4.50
CA ALA A 182 17.60 -3.79 -5.32
C ALA A 182 17.11 -2.34 -5.27
N VAL A 183 15.78 -2.10 -5.40
CA VAL A 183 15.20 -0.76 -5.31
C VAL A 183 15.39 -0.18 -3.91
N MET A 184 15.10 -0.95 -2.86
CA MET A 184 15.26 -0.50 -1.48
C MET A 184 16.70 -0.11 -1.16
N LEU A 185 17.68 -0.94 -1.52
CA LEU A 185 19.09 -0.63 -1.27
C LEU A 185 19.52 0.62 -2.03
N HIS A 186 19.10 0.74 -3.28
CA HIS A 186 19.43 1.86 -4.14
C HIS A 186 18.88 3.18 -3.58
N THR A 187 17.60 3.24 -3.23
CA THR A 187 16.95 4.44 -2.70
C THR A 187 17.44 4.82 -1.31
N LEU A 188 17.78 3.83 -0.47
CA LEU A 188 18.26 4.08 0.89
C LEU A 188 19.70 4.59 0.93
N ILE A 189 20.59 4.06 0.05
CA ILE A 189 22.03 4.37 0.09
C ILE A 189 22.41 5.49 -0.87
N ASN A 190 21.70 5.60 -2.00
CA ASN A 190 21.99 6.56 -3.06
C ASN A 190 20.77 7.39 -3.46
N PRO A 191 20.21 8.22 -2.58
CA PRO A 191 18.97 8.95 -2.84
C PRO A 191 19.08 9.98 -3.98
N SER A 192 20.29 10.26 -4.47
CA SER A 192 20.55 11.14 -5.59
C SER A 192 20.55 10.44 -6.96
N LEU A 193 20.39 9.12 -6.99
CA LEU A 193 20.36 8.40 -8.25
C LEU A 193 19.02 8.56 -8.97
N ASP A 194 19.11 8.73 -10.29
CA ASP A 194 17.96 8.87 -11.16
C ASP A 194 17.09 7.61 -11.16
N GLY A 195 15.86 7.74 -10.66
CA GLY A 195 14.89 6.64 -10.63
C GLY A 195 14.61 6.06 -12.02
N ALA A 196 14.61 6.89 -13.07
CA ALA A 196 14.44 6.43 -14.44
C ALA A 196 15.59 5.53 -14.90
N ALA A 197 16.81 5.87 -14.54
CA ALA A 197 17.99 5.05 -14.83
C ALA A 197 17.93 3.70 -14.09
N LEU A 198 17.44 3.68 -12.85
CA LEU A 198 17.23 2.46 -12.08
C LEU A 198 16.16 1.56 -12.73
N ILE A 199 15.03 2.12 -13.15
CA ILE A 199 13.96 1.40 -13.83
C ILE A 199 14.47 0.75 -15.11
N GLU A 200 15.18 1.49 -15.95
CA GLU A 200 15.74 0.96 -17.20
C GLU A 200 16.78 -0.15 -16.94
N HIS A 201 17.62 0.03 -15.92
CA HIS A 201 18.60 -0.98 -15.53
C HIS A 201 17.92 -2.29 -15.08
N LEU A 202 16.94 -2.20 -14.19
CA LEU A 202 16.20 -3.36 -13.71
C LEU A 202 15.42 -4.01 -14.84
N ARG A 203 14.76 -3.22 -15.69
CA ARG A 203 14.05 -3.70 -16.88
C ARG A 203 14.99 -4.47 -17.80
N SER A 204 16.15 -3.92 -18.08
CA SER A 204 17.17 -4.56 -18.92
C SER A 204 17.64 -5.90 -18.35
N ILE A 205 17.95 -5.95 -17.04
CA ILE A 205 18.35 -7.19 -16.37
C ILE A 205 17.24 -8.24 -16.46
N ILE A 206 15.99 -7.86 -16.18
CA ILE A 206 14.88 -8.80 -16.18
C ILE A 206 14.62 -9.31 -17.60
N LEU A 207 14.54 -8.44 -18.58
CA LEU A 207 14.24 -8.84 -19.97
C LEU A 207 15.38 -9.69 -20.59
N HIS A 208 16.63 -9.44 -20.26
CA HIS A 208 17.76 -10.21 -20.79
C HIS A 208 18.13 -11.40 -19.91
N GLY A 209 17.92 -11.33 -18.59
CA GLY A 209 18.21 -12.40 -17.65
C GLY A 209 17.10 -13.43 -17.48
N VAL A 210 15.84 -13.03 -17.62
CA VAL A 210 14.67 -13.90 -17.46
C VAL A 210 14.00 -14.27 -18.78
N ALA A 211 14.38 -13.63 -19.87
CA ALA A 211 13.82 -13.90 -21.19
C ALA A 211 14.18 -15.31 -21.69
N ASN A 212 13.27 -15.93 -22.43
CA ASN A 212 13.51 -17.22 -23.08
C ASN A 212 14.47 -17.05 -24.27
N VAL A 213 15.70 -17.53 -24.12
CA VAL A 213 16.78 -17.43 -25.15
C VAL A 213 16.38 -18.10 -26.47
N ALA A 214 15.50 -19.08 -26.45
CA ALA A 214 15.01 -19.75 -27.66
C ALA A 214 14.23 -18.82 -28.60
N THR A 215 13.54 -17.83 -28.04
CA THR A 215 12.75 -16.86 -28.82
C THR A 215 13.62 -15.77 -29.47
N GLN A 216 14.85 -15.58 -29.01
CA GLN A 216 15.78 -14.55 -29.53
C GLN A 216 16.63 -15.03 -30.72
N ARG A 217 16.64 -16.32 -31.03
CA ARG A 217 17.33 -16.83 -32.21
C ARG A 217 16.48 -16.61 -33.46
N SER A 218 16.61 -15.46 -34.10
CA SER A 218 16.17 -15.25 -35.48
C SER A 218 16.69 -16.39 -36.37
N PRO A 219 15.90 -16.92 -37.31
CA PRO A 219 16.35 -17.98 -38.18
C PRO A 219 17.55 -17.47 -39.02
N ARG A 220 18.74 -18.05 -38.77
CA ARG A 220 19.87 -17.84 -39.63
C ARG A 220 19.44 -18.19 -41.04
N LYS A 221 19.35 -17.19 -41.93
CA LYS A 221 19.19 -17.40 -43.38
C LYS A 221 20.25 -18.40 -43.80
N ARG A 222 19.81 -19.62 -44.19
CA ARG A 222 20.69 -20.55 -44.88
C ARG A 222 21.04 -19.90 -46.23
N SER A 223 22.31 -19.53 -46.40
CA SER A 223 22.84 -19.17 -47.69
C SER A 223 22.76 -20.40 -48.61
N PRO A 224 22.23 -20.28 -49.84
CA PRO A 224 22.26 -21.38 -50.80
C PRO A 224 23.72 -21.68 -51.15
N ARG A 225 24.13 -22.94 -50.96
CA ARG A 225 25.41 -23.42 -51.51
C ARG A 225 25.30 -23.41 -53.01
N ARG A 226 26.20 -22.72 -53.70
CA ARG A 226 26.49 -22.90 -55.13
C ARG A 226 27.28 -24.19 -55.33
#